data_0a6d9ef2769f9089e941a889c52d5429
#
_entry.id   0a6d9ef2769f9089e941a889c52d5429
#
_cell.length_a   1.000
_cell.length_b   1.000
_cell.length_c   1.000
_cell.angle_alpha   90.00
_cell.angle_beta   90.00
_cell.angle_gamma   90.00
#
_symmetry.space_group_name_H-M   'P 1'
#
loop_
_entity.id
_entity.type
_entity.pdbx_description
1 polymer ?
#
loop_
_entity_poly.entity_id
_entity_poly.type
_entity_poly.pdbx_seq_one_letter_code
_entity_poly.pdbx_strand_id
1 'polypeptide(L)'
;MISTYPKIREEHERRVNRTCAVACAWVSAVLAAIIALGLTGALYIDRAWMAFYAVGILLPVAFAGWYAKRRDYRGSGIRYLMVLAAALVPCCMAVPSIFGFFLMPLPIVVAGRYFSRRFVWQTYGFTILAMALVSIPHAYFGSPSYPLCEATEGVIRRFLDGQFDPLRYWSRYLMPCGFPSLAICTGFFAITVDRLCAGHLQIIDEEAKTHARLIDVEKGLAIAATMQVVGGMSEERGGKSEEGNEERRQPEVGDWSMDAVADCIAKCKARIAVDPAFAELVERDPAAAVREVQV
;
A
#
# COMPACT_ATOMS: atom_id res chain seq x y z
N MET A 1 14.77 7.56 -0.30
CA MET A 1 14.99 6.44 -1.22
C MET A 1 13.92 6.31 -2.30
N ILE A 2 12.61 6.29 -2.04
CA ILE A 2 11.57 6.32 -3.11
C ILE A 2 11.60 7.58 -3.99
N SER A 3 12.37 8.61 -3.61
CA SER A 3 12.56 9.81 -4.45
C SER A 3 13.25 9.53 -5.78
N THR A 4 13.93 8.39 -5.94
CA THR A 4 14.70 8.04 -7.13
C THR A 4 13.80 7.56 -8.29
N TYR A 5 12.55 7.13 -7.99
CA TYR A 5 11.61 6.64 -9.01
C TYR A 5 10.23 7.30 -8.91
N PRO A 6 10.11 8.59 -9.27
CA PRO A 6 8.87 9.34 -9.11
C PRO A 6 7.69 8.74 -9.90
N LYS A 7 7.94 8.15 -11.06
CA LYS A 7 6.90 7.51 -11.88
C LYS A 7 6.30 6.27 -11.22
N ILE A 8 7.13 5.41 -10.61
CA ILE A 8 6.67 4.19 -9.92
C ILE A 8 5.81 4.58 -8.72
N ARG A 9 6.22 5.60 -7.99
CA ARG A 9 5.46 6.11 -6.85
C ARG A 9 4.10 6.67 -7.29
N GLU A 10 4.07 7.46 -8.34
CA GLU A 10 2.82 8.05 -8.86
C GLU A 10 1.84 6.96 -9.32
N GLU A 11 2.34 5.94 -10.02
CA GLU A 11 1.53 4.81 -10.46
C GLU A 11 1.01 3.98 -9.28
N HIS A 12 1.84 3.75 -8.25
CA HIS A 12 1.42 3.11 -7.02
C HIS A 12 0.33 3.91 -6.31
N GLU A 13 0.52 5.22 -6.09
CA GLU A 13 -0.49 6.10 -5.48
C GLU A 13 -1.80 6.08 -6.29
N ARG A 14 -1.74 6.10 -7.62
CA ARG A 14 -2.90 5.99 -8.50
C ARG A 14 -3.65 4.66 -8.31
N ARG A 15 -2.93 3.54 -8.21
CA ARG A 15 -3.51 2.21 -7.96
C ARG A 15 -4.18 2.15 -6.59
N VAL A 16 -3.54 2.67 -5.55
CA VAL A 16 -4.11 2.74 -4.20
C VAL A 16 -5.35 3.61 -4.18
N ASN A 17 -5.31 4.81 -4.76
CA ASN A 17 -6.46 5.71 -4.86
C ASN A 17 -7.65 5.05 -5.57
N ARG A 18 -7.40 4.29 -6.65
CA ARG A 18 -8.43 3.53 -7.35
C ARG A 18 -9.06 2.47 -6.46
N THR A 19 -8.24 1.70 -5.74
CA THR A 19 -8.74 0.67 -4.80
C THR A 19 -9.57 1.30 -3.68
N CYS A 20 -9.10 2.41 -3.09
CA CYS A 20 -9.85 3.13 -2.06
C CYS A 20 -11.16 3.71 -2.60
N ALA A 21 -11.18 4.25 -3.83
CA ALA A 21 -12.41 4.75 -4.44
C ALA A 21 -13.44 3.64 -4.69
N VAL A 22 -13.00 2.43 -5.08
CA VAL A 22 -13.89 1.26 -5.18
C VAL A 22 -14.42 0.88 -3.81
N ALA A 23 -13.59 0.87 -2.76
CA ALA A 23 -14.04 0.64 -1.40
C ALA A 23 -15.07 1.69 -0.94
N CYS A 24 -14.85 2.98 -1.24
CA CYS A 24 -15.82 4.03 -0.97
C CYS A 24 -17.17 3.78 -1.68
N ALA A 25 -17.14 3.32 -2.93
CA ALA A 25 -18.37 2.99 -3.67
C ALA A 25 -19.13 1.83 -3.01
N TRP A 26 -18.43 0.78 -2.57
CA TRP A 26 -19.03 -0.33 -1.83
C TRP A 26 -19.63 0.09 -0.50
N VAL A 27 -18.89 0.86 0.31
CA VAL A 27 -19.39 1.39 1.59
C VAL A 27 -20.63 2.26 1.36
N SER A 28 -20.60 3.12 0.34
CA SER A 28 -21.75 3.97 -0.01
C SER A 28 -22.96 3.14 -0.45
N ALA A 29 -22.77 2.10 -1.25
CA ALA A 29 -23.84 1.22 -1.71
C ALA A 29 -24.49 0.45 -0.54
N VAL A 30 -23.67 -0.13 0.35
CA VAL A 30 -24.15 -0.84 1.52
C VAL A 30 -24.93 0.10 2.45
N LEU A 31 -24.39 1.29 2.71
CA LEU A 31 -25.04 2.26 3.59
C LEU A 31 -26.35 2.79 2.98
N ALA A 32 -26.37 3.05 1.67
CA ALA A 32 -27.59 3.44 0.97
C ALA A 32 -28.66 2.34 1.04
N ALA A 33 -28.28 1.07 0.91
CA ALA A 33 -29.20 -0.06 1.07
C ALA A 33 -29.75 -0.15 2.51
N ILE A 34 -28.91 0.02 3.54
CA ILE A 34 -29.34 0.04 4.94
C ILE A 34 -30.35 1.19 5.18
N ILE A 35 -30.06 2.40 4.67
CA ILE A 35 -30.96 3.54 4.79
C ILE A 35 -32.29 3.26 4.06
N ALA A 36 -32.24 2.70 2.85
CA ALA A 36 -33.45 2.34 2.10
C ALA A 36 -34.29 1.30 2.86
N LEU A 37 -33.69 0.26 3.44
CA LEU A 37 -34.38 -0.73 4.28
C LEU A 37 -34.96 -0.10 5.54
N GLY A 38 -34.30 0.87 6.14
CA GLY A 38 -34.83 1.64 7.26
C GLY A 38 -36.04 2.48 6.87
N LEU A 39 -35.99 3.13 5.69
CA LEU A 39 -37.13 3.92 5.18
C LEU A 39 -38.36 3.07 4.87
N THR A 40 -38.19 1.82 4.43
CA THR A 40 -39.30 0.88 4.18
C THR A 40 -39.86 0.26 5.49
N GLY A 41 -39.23 0.52 6.63
CA GLY A 41 -39.61 -0.08 7.91
C GLY A 41 -39.12 -1.52 8.10
N ALA A 42 -38.34 -2.07 7.17
CA ALA A 42 -37.74 -3.41 7.29
C ALA A 42 -36.67 -3.47 8.39
N LEU A 43 -36.03 -2.32 8.66
CA LEU A 43 -35.08 -2.16 9.77
C LEU A 43 -35.61 -1.10 10.73
N TYR A 44 -35.52 -1.38 12.02
CA TYR A 44 -35.93 -0.45 13.08
C TYR A 44 -34.79 0.55 13.36
N ILE A 45 -34.67 1.57 12.52
CA ILE A 45 -33.67 2.62 12.66
C ILE A 45 -34.43 3.95 12.75
N ASP A 46 -34.10 4.75 13.79
CA ASP A 46 -34.67 6.08 13.93
C ASP A 46 -34.29 6.97 12.73
N ARG A 47 -35.25 7.77 12.25
CA ARG A 47 -35.09 8.68 11.10
C ARG A 47 -33.96 9.70 11.32
N ALA A 48 -33.76 10.16 12.55
CA ALA A 48 -32.67 11.09 12.88
C ALA A 48 -31.29 10.42 12.67
N TRP A 49 -31.14 9.15 13.07
CA TRP A 49 -29.91 8.39 12.85
C TRP A 49 -29.70 8.07 11.37
N MET A 50 -30.74 7.78 10.62
CA MET A 50 -30.63 7.60 9.17
C MET A 50 -30.13 8.87 8.49
N ALA A 51 -30.68 10.04 8.84
CA ALA A 51 -30.23 11.33 8.34
C ALA A 51 -28.79 11.64 8.74
N PHE A 52 -28.41 11.34 9.99
CA PHE A 52 -27.05 11.49 10.49
C PHE A 52 -26.05 10.63 9.69
N TYR A 53 -26.35 9.37 9.43
CA TYR A 53 -25.48 8.51 8.63
C TYR A 53 -25.43 8.90 7.15
N ALA A 54 -26.56 9.37 6.61
CA ALA A 54 -26.59 9.86 5.23
C ALA A 54 -25.67 11.07 5.05
N VAL A 55 -25.73 12.05 5.95
CA VAL A 55 -24.94 13.28 5.88
C VAL A 55 -23.50 13.05 6.36
N GLY A 56 -23.31 12.31 7.46
CA GLY A 56 -22.00 12.13 8.09
C GLY A 56 -21.11 11.11 7.40
N ILE A 57 -21.67 10.09 6.74
CA ILE A 57 -20.90 9.01 6.11
C ILE A 57 -21.18 8.93 4.62
N LEU A 58 -22.44 8.70 4.22
CA LEU A 58 -22.79 8.38 2.84
C LEU A 58 -22.34 9.48 1.87
N LEU A 59 -22.71 10.73 2.12
CA LEU A 59 -22.36 11.83 1.24
C LEU A 59 -20.86 12.09 1.16
N PRO A 60 -20.09 12.21 2.28
CA PRO A 60 -18.65 12.42 2.21
C PRO A 60 -17.89 11.26 1.57
N VAL A 61 -18.25 10.00 1.87
CA VAL A 61 -17.59 8.81 1.30
C VAL A 61 -17.88 8.70 -0.19
N ALA A 62 -19.13 8.90 -0.62
CA ALA A 62 -19.51 8.93 -2.03
C ALA A 62 -18.80 10.06 -2.78
N PHE A 63 -18.73 11.26 -2.17
CA PHE A 63 -18.00 12.39 -2.73
C PHE A 63 -16.52 12.09 -2.90
N ALA A 64 -15.86 11.47 -1.90
CA ALA A 64 -14.45 11.12 -1.97
C ALA A 64 -14.17 10.15 -3.14
N GLY A 65 -15.00 9.11 -3.30
CA GLY A 65 -14.90 8.16 -4.41
C GLY A 65 -15.13 8.81 -5.77
N TRP A 66 -16.17 9.65 -5.89
CA TRP A 66 -16.48 10.39 -7.10
C TRP A 66 -15.37 11.38 -7.49
N TYR A 67 -14.87 12.16 -6.52
CA TYR A 67 -13.81 13.14 -6.74
C TYR A 67 -12.53 12.48 -7.24
N ALA A 68 -12.12 11.35 -6.60
CA ALA A 68 -10.96 10.60 -7.02
C ALA A 68 -11.10 10.08 -8.46
N LYS A 69 -12.28 9.55 -8.83
CA LYS A 69 -12.58 9.11 -10.18
C LYS A 69 -12.51 10.27 -11.19
N ARG A 70 -13.07 11.44 -10.86
CA ARG A 70 -13.04 12.64 -11.71
C ARG A 70 -11.64 13.15 -11.98
N ARG A 71 -10.71 12.95 -11.04
CA ARG A 71 -9.29 13.32 -11.15
C ARG A 71 -8.41 12.22 -11.73
N ASP A 72 -8.99 11.18 -12.32
CA ASP A 72 -8.29 9.99 -12.83
C ASP A 72 -7.36 9.38 -11.77
N TYR A 73 -7.75 9.46 -10.49
CA TYR A 73 -7.01 8.96 -9.32
C TYR A 73 -5.63 9.61 -9.12
N ARG A 74 -5.36 10.75 -9.77
CA ARG A 74 -4.10 11.48 -9.69
C ARG A 74 -4.21 12.70 -8.78
N GLY A 75 -3.18 12.89 -7.97
CA GLY A 75 -3.05 14.07 -7.12
C GLY A 75 -2.81 13.73 -5.65
N SER A 76 -1.85 14.40 -5.06
CA SER A 76 -1.42 14.18 -3.65
C SER A 76 -2.52 14.47 -2.62
N GLY A 77 -3.51 15.30 -2.96
CA GLY A 77 -4.66 15.60 -2.09
C GLY A 77 -5.63 14.44 -1.94
N ILE A 78 -5.72 13.52 -2.91
CA ILE A 78 -6.67 12.41 -2.88
C ILE A 78 -6.39 11.47 -1.72
N ARG A 79 -5.13 11.20 -1.37
CA ARG A 79 -4.76 10.36 -0.23
C ARG A 79 -5.33 10.88 1.09
N TYR A 80 -5.29 12.21 1.32
CA TYR A 80 -5.86 12.83 2.52
C TYR A 80 -7.38 12.70 2.54
N LEU A 81 -8.02 12.90 1.38
CA LEU A 81 -9.45 12.75 1.23
C LEU A 81 -9.91 11.31 1.51
N MET A 82 -9.15 10.30 1.03
CA MET A 82 -9.45 8.89 1.29
C MET A 82 -9.29 8.51 2.77
N VAL A 83 -8.25 9.02 3.43
CA VAL A 83 -8.05 8.81 4.86
C VAL A 83 -9.14 9.52 5.67
N LEU A 84 -9.53 10.75 5.27
CA LEU A 84 -10.63 11.46 5.92
C LEU A 84 -11.96 10.71 5.77
N ALA A 85 -12.27 10.22 4.57
CA ALA A 85 -13.47 9.40 4.35
C ALA A 85 -13.44 8.12 5.20
N ALA A 86 -12.28 7.46 5.29
CA ALA A 86 -12.10 6.29 6.15
C ALA A 86 -12.23 6.62 7.65
N ALA A 87 -11.90 7.84 8.09
CA ALA A 87 -12.04 8.29 9.47
C ALA A 87 -13.49 8.67 9.83
N LEU A 88 -14.24 9.21 8.89
CA LEU A 88 -15.64 9.59 9.12
C LEU A 88 -16.52 8.38 9.44
N VAL A 89 -16.24 7.22 8.84
CA VAL A 89 -17.01 5.98 9.10
C VAL A 89 -16.96 5.61 10.59
N PRO A 90 -15.80 5.34 11.20
CA PRO A 90 -15.73 5.01 12.62
C PRO A 90 -16.19 6.17 13.53
N CYS A 91 -15.89 7.43 13.16
CA CYS A 91 -16.33 8.57 13.97
C CYS A 91 -17.85 8.65 14.08
N CYS A 92 -18.57 8.56 12.97
CA CYS A 92 -20.03 8.60 13.00
C CYS A 92 -20.63 7.34 13.64
N MET A 93 -20.04 6.15 13.41
CA MET A 93 -20.48 4.91 14.04
C MET A 93 -20.24 4.89 15.56
N ALA A 94 -19.19 5.57 16.02
CA ALA A 94 -18.87 5.64 17.45
C ALA A 94 -19.82 6.54 18.24
N VAL A 95 -20.55 7.47 17.61
CA VAL A 95 -21.50 8.34 18.33
C VAL A 95 -22.62 7.52 18.99
N PRO A 96 -23.39 6.65 18.27
CA PRO A 96 -24.44 5.86 18.88
C PRO A 96 -23.95 4.57 19.56
N SER A 97 -22.78 4.06 19.18
CA SER A 97 -22.33 2.75 19.64
C SER A 97 -20.82 2.70 19.87
N ILE A 98 -20.42 2.08 20.97
CA ILE A 98 -19.01 1.82 21.27
C ILE A 98 -18.32 0.98 20.19
N PHE A 99 -19.06 0.14 19.48
CA PHE A 99 -18.50 -0.68 18.41
C PHE A 99 -17.83 0.15 17.30
N GLY A 100 -18.27 1.41 17.11
CA GLY A 100 -17.62 2.34 16.18
C GLY A 100 -16.17 2.63 16.55
N PHE A 101 -15.81 2.61 17.82
CA PHE A 101 -14.41 2.81 18.27
C PHE A 101 -13.48 1.69 17.82
N PHE A 102 -13.97 0.46 17.67
CA PHE A 102 -13.17 -0.66 17.15
C PHE A 102 -12.80 -0.50 15.67
N LEU A 103 -13.49 0.36 14.95
CA LEU A 103 -13.17 0.71 13.56
C LEU A 103 -12.17 1.87 13.45
N MET A 104 -11.78 2.52 14.54
CA MET A 104 -10.82 3.64 14.54
C MET A 104 -9.45 3.31 13.94
N PRO A 105 -8.93 2.07 13.94
CA PRO A 105 -7.72 1.72 13.19
C PRO A 105 -7.86 1.82 11.67
N LEU A 106 -9.07 1.85 11.09
CA LEU A 106 -9.33 1.84 9.65
C LEU A 106 -8.58 2.95 8.89
N PRO A 107 -8.57 4.23 9.33
CA PRO A 107 -7.80 5.29 8.66
C PRO A 107 -6.30 4.97 8.58
N ILE A 108 -5.74 4.34 9.63
CA ILE A 108 -4.31 3.98 9.71
C ILE A 108 -4.00 2.87 8.70
N VAL A 109 -4.87 1.87 8.56
CA VAL A 109 -4.74 0.80 7.56
C VAL A 109 -4.78 1.40 6.15
N VAL A 110 -5.70 2.34 5.89
CA VAL A 110 -5.77 3.06 4.60
C VAL A 110 -4.49 3.87 4.36
N ALA A 111 -4.00 4.60 5.38
CA ALA A 111 -2.75 5.37 5.28
C ALA A 111 -1.53 4.48 4.98
N GLY A 112 -1.49 3.27 5.53
CA GLY A 112 -0.43 2.28 5.30
C GLY A 112 -0.29 1.86 3.84
N ARG A 113 -1.40 1.83 3.09
CA ARG A 113 -1.40 1.49 1.66
C ARG A 113 -0.55 2.44 0.80
N TYR A 114 -0.27 3.65 1.29
CA TYR A 114 0.57 4.64 0.60
C TYR A 114 2.07 4.49 0.90
N PHE A 115 2.48 3.49 1.68
CA PHE A 115 3.87 3.20 2.06
C PHE A 115 4.66 4.41 2.58
N SER A 116 3.99 5.31 3.28
CA SER A 116 4.59 6.51 3.86
C SER A 116 4.52 6.47 5.39
N ARG A 117 5.65 6.14 6.04
CA ARG A 117 5.76 6.10 7.50
C ARG A 117 5.28 7.40 8.17
N ARG A 118 5.70 8.55 7.61
CA ARG A 118 5.27 9.86 8.11
C ARG A 118 3.75 10.03 8.03
N PHE A 119 3.14 9.55 6.95
CA PHE A 119 1.69 9.66 6.75
C PHE A 119 0.91 8.74 7.71
N VAL A 120 1.42 7.55 8.00
CA VAL A 120 0.84 6.64 9.01
C VAL A 120 0.82 7.28 10.39
N TRP A 121 1.94 7.88 10.85
CA TRP A 121 2.03 8.53 12.15
C TRP A 121 1.19 9.80 12.24
N GLN A 122 1.10 10.59 11.18
CA GLN A 122 0.18 11.74 11.10
C GLN A 122 -1.27 11.29 11.22
N THR A 123 -1.64 10.20 10.53
CA THR A 123 -2.99 9.63 10.60
C THR A 123 -3.29 9.07 11.99
N TYR A 124 -2.32 8.43 12.64
CA TYR A 124 -2.46 7.98 14.02
C TYR A 124 -2.78 9.14 14.96
N GLY A 125 -1.98 10.22 14.92
CA GLY A 125 -2.24 11.41 15.74
C GLY A 125 -3.63 12.01 15.49
N PHE A 126 -4.03 12.12 14.21
CA PHE A 126 -5.38 12.55 13.84
C PHE A 126 -6.47 11.62 14.39
N THR A 127 -6.27 10.30 14.31
CA THR A 127 -7.21 9.30 14.81
C THR A 127 -7.38 9.41 16.32
N ILE A 128 -6.30 9.59 17.08
CA ILE A 128 -6.37 9.79 18.54
C ILE A 128 -7.17 11.06 18.89
N LEU A 129 -6.91 12.16 18.17
CA LEU A 129 -7.67 13.40 18.36
C LEU A 129 -9.17 13.19 18.03
N ALA A 130 -9.47 12.51 16.92
CA ALA A 130 -10.83 12.20 16.53
C ALA A 130 -11.55 11.33 17.56
N MET A 131 -10.87 10.31 18.12
CA MET A 131 -11.39 9.49 19.22
C MET A 131 -11.74 10.33 20.45
N ALA A 132 -10.85 11.23 20.85
CA ALA A 132 -11.10 12.12 21.99
C ALA A 132 -12.32 13.02 21.75
N LEU A 133 -12.42 13.62 20.55
CA LEU A 133 -13.54 14.49 20.19
C LEU A 133 -14.88 13.74 20.10
N VAL A 134 -14.88 12.54 19.50
CA VAL A 134 -16.10 11.72 19.32
C VAL A 134 -16.57 11.10 20.65
N SER A 135 -15.66 10.92 21.61
CA SER A 135 -16.03 10.39 22.94
C SER A 135 -17.04 11.27 23.68
N ILE A 136 -17.04 12.59 23.40
CA ILE A 136 -17.98 13.54 23.99
C ILE A 136 -19.42 13.29 23.50
N PRO A 137 -19.72 13.39 22.18
CA PRO A 137 -21.06 13.08 21.69
C PRO A 137 -21.49 11.64 21.97
N HIS A 138 -20.54 10.67 22.00
CA HIS A 138 -20.84 9.31 22.43
C HIS A 138 -21.39 9.26 23.87
N ALA A 139 -20.82 10.03 24.80
CA ALA A 139 -21.31 10.09 26.18
C ALA A 139 -22.75 10.64 26.29
N TYR A 140 -23.14 11.55 25.37
CA TYR A 140 -24.50 12.14 25.36
C TYR A 140 -25.53 11.31 24.60
N PHE A 141 -25.15 10.71 23.48
CA PHE A 141 -26.07 10.05 22.54
C PHE A 141 -25.87 8.54 22.44
N GLY A 142 -24.74 8.03 22.93
CA GLY A 142 -24.42 6.61 22.89
C GLY A 142 -25.07 5.82 24.01
N SER A 143 -25.31 4.54 23.75
CA SER A 143 -25.67 3.60 24.81
C SER A 143 -24.51 3.45 25.79
N PRO A 144 -24.72 3.50 27.12
CA PRO A 144 -23.66 3.21 28.07
C PRO A 144 -23.10 1.82 27.82
N SER A 145 -21.82 1.76 27.56
CA SER A 145 -21.15 0.53 27.13
C SER A 145 -20.80 -0.34 28.30
N TYR A 146 -21.37 -1.50 28.33
CA TYR A 146 -21.21 -2.50 29.34
C TYR A 146 -19.79 -3.03 29.57
N PRO A 147 -19.00 -3.34 28.53
CA PRO A 147 -17.81 -4.16 28.75
C PRO A 147 -16.58 -3.41 29.27
N LEU A 148 -16.59 -2.09 29.33
CA LEU A 148 -15.39 -1.30 29.62
C LEU A 148 -15.32 -0.76 31.04
N CYS A 149 -16.35 -0.96 31.84
CA CYS A 149 -16.42 -0.40 33.19
C CYS A 149 -16.96 -1.42 34.19
N GLU A 150 -16.19 -1.78 35.18
CA GLU A 150 -16.65 -2.56 36.34
C GLU A 150 -17.77 -1.85 37.14
N ALA A 151 -17.91 -0.55 36.93
CA ALA A 151 -18.98 0.25 37.53
C ALA A 151 -20.33 0.15 36.80
N THR A 152 -20.47 -0.83 35.96
CA THR A 152 -21.56 -0.99 35.01
C THR A 152 -22.94 -1.06 35.65
N GLU A 153 -23.07 -1.77 36.73
CA GLU A 153 -24.39 -1.94 37.36
C GLU A 153 -24.94 -0.59 37.88
N GLY A 154 -24.10 0.20 38.50
CA GLY A 154 -24.49 1.52 38.98
C GLY A 154 -24.76 2.56 37.85
N VAL A 155 -24.05 2.45 36.75
CA VAL A 155 -24.26 3.35 35.59
C VAL A 155 -25.54 3.00 34.87
N ILE A 156 -25.84 1.71 34.70
CA ILE A 156 -27.06 1.26 34.05
C ILE A 156 -28.25 1.54 34.88
N ARG A 157 -28.19 1.27 36.17
CA ARG A 157 -29.28 1.59 37.08
C ARG A 157 -29.64 3.07 37.02
N ARG A 158 -28.64 3.96 37.05
CA ARG A 158 -28.86 5.41 36.89
C ARG A 158 -29.42 5.78 35.53
N PHE A 159 -28.96 5.08 34.46
CA PHE A 159 -29.49 5.30 33.11
C PHE A 159 -30.96 4.92 33.03
N LEU A 160 -31.32 3.74 33.59
CA LEU A 160 -32.68 3.26 33.64
C LEU A 160 -33.56 4.13 34.55
N ASP A 161 -33.01 4.66 35.65
CA ASP A 161 -33.68 5.55 36.57
C ASP A 161 -33.76 7.02 36.06
N GLY A 162 -33.26 7.31 34.85
CA GLY A 162 -33.21 8.68 34.28
C GLY A 162 -32.24 9.61 34.97
N GLN A 163 -31.36 9.09 35.85
CA GLN A 163 -30.38 9.87 36.62
C GLN A 163 -28.97 9.83 35.98
N PHE A 164 -28.88 9.50 34.70
CA PHE A 164 -27.61 9.40 33.98
C PHE A 164 -27.05 10.80 33.67
N ASP A 165 -25.82 11.05 34.15
CA ASP A 165 -25.07 12.26 33.85
C ASP A 165 -23.98 11.93 32.80
N PRO A 166 -24.15 12.37 31.54
CA PRO A 166 -23.21 12.07 30.46
C PRO A 166 -21.80 12.60 30.74
N LEU A 167 -21.66 13.79 31.29
CA LEU A 167 -20.37 14.40 31.57
C LEU A 167 -19.61 13.67 32.65
N ARG A 168 -20.30 13.23 33.69
CA ARG A 168 -19.76 12.40 34.77
C ARG A 168 -19.33 11.03 34.26
N TYR A 169 -20.13 10.42 33.38
CA TYR A 169 -19.79 9.16 32.71
C TYR A 169 -18.53 9.33 31.87
N TRP A 170 -18.46 10.36 31.03
CA TRP A 170 -17.31 10.68 30.20
C TRP A 170 -16.04 10.88 31.02
N SER A 171 -16.09 11.73 32.06
CA SER A 171 -14.89 12.10 32.84
C SER A 171 -14.39 11.00 33.76
N ARG A 172 -15.29 10.16 34.31
CA ARG A 172 -14.91 9.12 35.28
C ARG A 172 -14.63 7.76 34.68
N TYR A 173 -15.21 7.43 33.55
CA TYR A 173 -15.12 6.09 32.97
C TYR A 173 -14.56 6.10 31.55
N LEU A 174 -15.14 6.86 30.64
CA LEU A 174 -14.77 6.79 29.25
C LEU A 174 -13.35 7.33 28.99
N MET A 175 -13.01 8.47 29.57
CA MET A 175 -11.68 9.07 29.42
C MET A 175 -10.57 8.29 30.16
N PRO A 176 -10.70 7.93 31.45
CA PRO A 176 -9.61 7.26 32.15
C PRO A 176 -9.44 5.76 31.82
N CYS A 177 -10.51 5.07 31.44
CA CYS A 177 -10.48 3.63 31.19
C CYS A 177 -10.60 3.27 29.71
N GLY A 178 -11.59 3.80 29.01
CA GLY A 178 -11.88 3.46 27.62
C GLY A 178 -10.89 4.05 26.64
N PHE A 179 -10.63 5.35 26.74
CA PHE A 179 -9.76 6.05 25.81
C PHE A 179 -8.31 5.54 25.81
N PRO A 180 -7.60 5.34 26.93
CA PRO A 180 -6.25 4.82 26.92
C PRO A 180 -6.17 3.42 26.32
N SER A 181 -7.11 2.54 26.61
CA SER A 181 -7.14 1.17 26.07
C SER A 181 -7.27 1.18 24.56
N LEU A 182 -8.17 1.99 24.02
CA LEU A 182 -8.36 2.14 22.57
C LEU A 182 -7.16 2.83 21.91
N ALA A 183 -6.56 3.83 22.57
CA ALA A 183 -5.35 4.50 22.08
C ALA A 183 -4.16 3.53 21.99
N ILE A 184 -3.99 2.66 22.99
CA ILE A 184 -2.97 1.60 22.98
C ILE A 184 -3.22 0.62 21.83
N CYS A 185 -4.44 0.09 21.69
CA CYS A 185 -4.79 -0.82 20.59
C CYS A 185 -4.53 -0.17 19.22
N THR A 186 -4.98 1.07 19.04
CA THR A 186 -4.76 1.84 17.81
C THR A 186 -3.27 2.09 17.57
N GLY A 187 -2.48 2.31 18.63
CA GLY A 187 -1.02 2.43 18.59
C GLY A 187 -0.33 1.16 18.09
N PHE A 188 -0.77 -0.01 18.56
CA PHE A 188 -0.27 -1.30 18.05
C PHE A 188 -0.54 -1.46 16.56
N PHE A 189 -1.71 -1.06 16.08
CA PHE A 189 -2.01 -1.03 14.64
C PHE A 189 -1.07 -0.10 13.88
N ALA A 190 -0.83 1.11 14.40
CA ALA A 190 0.08 2.06 13.77
C ALA A 190 1.51 1.52 13.68
N ILE A 191 2.03 0.89 14.74
CA ILE A 191 3.35 0.25 14.77
C ILE A 191 3.41 -0.91 13.77
N THR A 192 2.39 -1.76 13.73
CA THR A 192 2.33 -2.91 12.82
C THR A 192 2.32 -2.43 11.37
N VAL A 193 1.49 -1.45 11.05
CA VAL A 193 1.41 -0.87 9.70
C VAL A 193 2.72 -0.17 9.32
N ASP A 194 3.36 0.54 10.26
CA ASP A 194 4.68 1.17 10.04
C ASP A 194 5.77 0.14 9.70
N ARG A 195 5.80 -0.99 10.42
CA ARG A 195 6.73 -2.10 10.14
C ARG A 195 6.47 -2.76 8.79
N LEU A 196 5.20 -3.00 8.46
CA LEU A 196 4.82 -3.53 7.15
C LEU A 196 5.22 -2.58 6.02
N CYS A 197 5.00 -1.27 6.20
CA CYS A 197 5.45 -0.25 5.24
C CYS A 197 6.99 -0.28 5.07
N ALA A 198 7.74 -0.39 6.16
CA ALA A 198 9.20 -0.46 6.11
C ALA A 198 9.69 -1.72 5.37
N GLY A 199 9.09 -2.88 5.64
CA GLY A 199 9.42 -4.14 4.97
C GLY A 199 9.12 -4.10 3.45
N HIS A 200 7.95 -3.60 3.07
CA HIS A 200 7.62 -3.43 1.64
C HIS A 200 8.53 -2.44 0.92
N LEU A 201 8.95 -1.36 1.60
CA LEU A 201 9.89 -0.42 1.03
C LEU A 201 11.28 -1.04 0.80
N GLN A 202 11.73 -1.91 1.69
CA GLN A 202 12.96 -2.68 1.49
C GLN A 202 12.88 -3.60 0.26
N ILE A 203 11.80 -4.36 0.13
CA ILE A 203 11.59 -5.27 -1.02
C ILE A 203 11.60 -4.47 -2.33
N ILE A 204 10.88 -3.35 -2.39
CA ILE A 204 10.85 -2.49 -3.59
C ILE A 204 12.25 -1.92 -3.90
N ASP A 205 13.03 -1.54 -2.88
CA ASP A 205 14.39 -1.03 -3.07
C ASP A 205 15.35 -2.13 -3.58
N GLU A 206 15.22 -3.35 -3.06
CA GLU A 206 15.98 -4.52 -3.54
C GLU A 206 15.59 -4.93 -4.96
N GLU A 207 14.30 -4.97 -5.29
CA GLU A 207 13.83 -5.21 -6.67
C GLU A 207 14.34 -4.12 -7.63
N ALA A 208 14.30 -2.86 -7.23
CA ALA A 208 14.81 -1.76 -8.05
C ALA A 208 16.31 -1.85 -8.29
N LYS A 209 17.09 -2.25 -7.28
CA LYS A 209 18.54 -2.49 -7.41
C LYS A 209 18.83 -3.66 -8.35
N THR A 210 18.09 -4.75 -8.20
CA THR A 210 18.21 -5.93 -9.07
C THR A 210 17.89 -5.58 -10.52
N HIS A 211 16.83 -4.79 -10.74
CA HIS A 211 16.46 -4.32 -12.07
C HIS A 211 17.52 -3.39 -12.69
N ALA A 212 18.11 -2.49 -11.89
CA ALA A 212 19.19 -1.63 -12.35
C ALA A 212 20.42 -2.44 -12.74
N ARG A 213 20.80 -3.46 -11.96
CA ARG A 213 21.89 -4.39 -12.28
C ARG A 213 21.63 -5.17 -13.58
N LEU A 214 20.39 -5.68 -13.77
CA LEU A 214 20.02 -6.36 -15.00
C LEU A 214 20.17 -5.47 -16.24
N ILE A 215 19.76 -4.20 -16.15
CA ILE A 215 19.93 -3.22 -17.24
C ILE A 215 21.43 -2.98 -17.54
N ASP A 216 22.26 -2.87 -16.51
CA ASP A 216 23.69 -2.64 -16.68
C ASP A 216 24.38 -3.87 -17.30
N VAL A 217 23.98 -5.09 -16.90
CA VAL A 217 24.43 -6.34 -17.49
C VAL A 217 23.98 -6.44 -18.96
N GLU A 218 22.72 -6.10 -19.26
CA GLU A 218 22.21 -6.08 -20.63
C GLU A 218 23.00 -5.13 -21.55
N LYS A 219 23.32 -3.95 -21.04
CA LYS A 219 24.19 -2.99 -21.75
C LYS A 219 25.62 -3.54 -21.95
N GLY A 220 26.17 -4.15 -20.91
CA GLY A 220 27.50 -4.79 -20.97
C GLY A 220 27.56 -5.90 -22.02
N LEU A 221 26.56 -6.76 -22.07
CA LEU A 221 26.44 -7.84 -23.06
C LEU A 221 26.26 -7.29 -24.48
N ALA A 222 25.47 -6.24 -24.67
CA ALA A 222 25.28 -5.59 -25.96
C ALA A 222 26.60 -4.96 -26.47
N ILE A 223 27.38 -4.33 -25.58
CA ILE A 223 28.70 -3.77 -25.92
C ILE A 223 29.67 -4.89 -26.28
N ALA A 224 29.73 -5.99 -25.53
CA ALA A 224 30.60 -7.12 -25.79
C ALA A 224 30.27 -7.78 -27.15
N ALA A 225 28.99 -7.98 -27.45
CA ALA A 225 28.54 -8.48 -28.75
C ALA A 225 28.94 -7.55 -29.91
N THR A 226 28.79 -6.22 -29.72
CA THR A 226 29.18 -5.23 -30.73
C THR A 226 30.71 -5.24 -30.96
N MET A 227 31.51 -5.38 -29.91
CA MET A 227 32.98 -5.47 -30.02
C MET A 227 33.44 -6.74 -30.74
N GLN A 228 32.77 -7.87 -30.54
CA GLN A 228 33.04 -9.11 -31.26
C GLN A 228 32.77 -8.99 -32.77
N VAL A 229 31.65 -8.33 -33.13
CA VAL A 229 31.31 -8.07 -34.54
C VAL A 229 32.35 -7.13 -35.19
N VAL A 230 32.77 -6.10 -34.51
CA VAL A 230 33.79 -5.14 -35.03
C VAL A 230 35.17 -5.78 -35.06
N GLY A 231 35.55 -6.59 -34.07
CA GLY A 231 36.80 -7.34 -34.02
C GLY A 231 36.93 -8.33 -35.19
N GLY A 232 35.87 -9.12 -35.47
CA GLY A 232 35.84 -10.04 -36.63
C GLY A 232 36.00 -9.35 -37.98
N MET A 233 35.42 -8.14 -38.14
CA MET A 233 35.59 -7.37 -39.38
C MET A 233 36.99 -6.83 -39.58
N SER A 234 37.78 -6.64 -38.49
CA SER A 234 39.18 -6.15 -38.60
C SER A 234 40.14 -7.30 -39.01
N GLU A 235 39.88 -8.55 -38.61
CA GLU A 235 40.70 -9.70 -39.01
C GLU A 235 40.50 -10.08 -40.48
N GLU A 236 39.29 -9.97 -41.04
CA GLU A 236 39.05 -10.19 -42.47
C GLU A 236 39.78 -9.18 -43.41
N ARG A 237 40.10 -8.00 -42.95
CA ARG A 237 40.85 -7.02 -43.75
C ARG A 237 42.38 -7.17 -43.68
N GLY A 238 42.90 -7.94 -42.69
CA GLY A 238 44.35 -8.17 -42.51
C GLY A 238 44.90 -9.45 -43.17
N GLY A 239 44.05 -10.31 -43.66
CA GLY A 239 44.43 -11.68 -44.07
C GLY A 239 44.65 -11.87 -45.54
N LYS A 240 45.63 -11.15 -46.17
CA LYS A 240 46.28 -11.59 -47.39
C LYS A 240 47.81 -11.52 -47.17
N SER A 241 48.36 -12.56 -46.55
CA SER A 241 49.67 -13.13 -46.84
C SER A 241 50.01 -14.24 -45.83
N GLU A 242 50.47 -15.34 -46.46
CA GLU A 242 51.34 -16.39 -45.97
C GLU A 242 50.77 -17.66 -45.32
N GLU A 243 51.01 -18.70 -46.10
CA GLU A 243 50.91 -20.13 -45.83
C GLU A 243 51.58 -20.59 -44.53
N GLY A 244 50.97 -21.56 -43.89
CA GLY A 244 51.70 -22.59 -43.14
C GLY A 244 51.60 -22.46 -41.61
N ASN A 245 50.60 -23.07 -41.01
CA ASN A 245 50.78 -24.13 -40.02
C ASN A 245 49.42 -24.65 -39.51
N GLU A 246 49.21 -25.94 -39.67
CA GLU A 246 48.14 -26.70 -39.09
C GLU A 246 48.25 -26.77 -37.55
N GLU A 247 47.13 -26.87 -36.89
CA GLU A 247 46.87 -27.24 -35.49
C GLU A 247 46.69 -26.08 -34.49
N ARG A 248 45.48 -25.61 -34.50
CA ARG A 248 44.57 -25.43 -33.37
C ARG A 248 43.28 -24.73 -33.88
N ARG A 249 42.33 -25.53 -34.34
CA ARG A 249 40.98 -24.97 -34.56
C ARG A 249 40.38 -24.56 -33.22
N GLN A 250 40.51 -23.29 -32.89
CA GLN A 250 39.55 -22.66 -32.04
C GLN A 250 38.21 -22.61 -32.77
N PRO A 251 37.06 -22.84 -32.10
CA PRO A 251 35.79 -22.78 -32.79
C PRO A 251 35.65 -21.39 -33.40
N GLU A 252 35.45 -21.36 -34.72
CA GLU A 252 35.12 -20.17 -35.47
C GLU A 252 33.97 -19.45 -34.76
N VAL A 253 34.21 -18.20 -34.40
CA VAL A 253 33.18 -17.30 -33.95
C VAL A 253 32.26 -17.02 -35.13
N GLY A 254 31.27 -17.92 -35.30
CA GLY A 254 30.34 -17.85 -36.40
C GLY A 254 29.51 -16.58 -36.35
N ASP A 255 29.06 -16.16 -37.52
CA ASP A 255 28.12 -15.06 -37.74
C ASP A 255 26.95 -15.12 -36.74
N TRP A 256 27.03 -14.31 -35.70
CA TRP A 256 25.92 -14.18 -34.74
C TRP A 256 24.80 -13.40 -35.41
N SER A 257 23.73 -14.09 -35.79
CA SER A 257 22.52 -13.41 -36.18
C SER A 257 21.95 -12.63 -34.99
N MET A 258 21.27 -11.54 -35.24
CA MET A 258 20.62 -10.72 -34.18
C MET A 258 19.68 -11.58 -33.32
N ASP A 259 19.09 -12.62 -33.90
CA ASP A 259 18.23 -13.55 -33.18
C ASP A 259 19.02 -14.48 -32.23
N ALA A 260 20.22 -14.91 -32.60
CA ALA A 260 21.10 -15.69 -31.73
C ALA A 260 21.60 -14.86 -30.54
N VAL A 261 21.90 -13.56 -30.75
CA VAL A 261 22.27 -12.63 -29.68
C VAL A 261 21.09 -12.44 -28.73
N ALA A 262 19.87 -12.24 -29.24
CA ALA A 262 18.67 -12.09 -28.44
C ALA A 262 18.35 -13.33 -27.63
N ASP A 263 18.52 -14.54 -28.19
CA ASP A 263 18.31 -15.80 -27.48
C ASP A 263 19.36 -16.00 -26.37
N CYS A 264 20.63 -15.72 -26.64
CA CYS A 264 21.69 -15.74 -25.61
C CYS A 264 21.42 -14.80 -24.45
N ILE A 265 20.99 -13.56 -24.71
CA ILE A 265 20.61 -12.59 -23.70
C ILE A 265 19.42 -13.09 -22.88
N ALA A 266 18.41 -13.71 -23.53
CA ALA A 266 17.26 -14.28 -22.85
C ALA A 266 17.64 -15.43 -21.91
N LYS A 267 18.54 -16.32 -22.35
CA LYS A 267 19.07 -17.43 -21.54
C LYS A 267 19.91 -16.93 -20.37
N CYS A 268 20.78 -15.93 -20.56
CA CYS A 268 21.54 -15.30 -19.48
C CYS A 268 20.61 -14.69 -18.45
N LYS A 269 19.57 -13.94 -18.86
CA LYS A 269 18.57 -13.36 -17.96
C LYS A 269 17.84 -14.42 -17.14
N ALA A 270 17.40 -15.50 -17.78
CA ALA A 270 16.71 -16.59 -17.10
C ALA A 270 17.60 -17.25 -16.02
N ARG A 271 18.90 -17.45 -16.33
CA ARG A 271 19.84 -18.08 -15.39
C ARG A 271 20.24 -17.15 -14.24
N ILE A 272 20.45 -15.86 -14.49
CA ILE A 272 20.71 -14.84 -13.44
C ILE A 272 19.57 -14.83 -12.40
N ALA A 273 18.31 -15.00 -12.84
CA ALA A 273 17.15 -14.98 -11.96
C ALA A 273 17.11 -16.17 -10.98
N VAL A 274 17.80 -17.28 -11.30
CA VAL A 274 17.72 -18.53 -10.54
C VAL A 274 19.04 -18.86 -9.83
N ASP A 275 20.19 -18.40 -10.38
CA ASP A 275 21.53 -18.74 -9.90
C ASP A 275 22.33 -17.50 -9.51
N PRO A 276 22.48 -17.21 -8.20
CA PRO A 276 23.28 -16.08 -7.72
C PRO A 276 24.76 -16.14 -8.10
N ALA A 277 25.34 -17.36 -8.19
CA ALA A 277 26.74 -17.54 -8.56
C ALA A 277 26.97 -17.17 -10.04
N PHE A 278 26.00 -17.48 -10.89
CA PHE A 278 26.03 -17.06 -12.30
C PHE A 278 25.85 -15.54 -12.43
N ALA A 279 25.06 -14.90 -11.58
CA ALA A 279 24.95 -13.43 -11.55
C ALA A 279 26.31 -12.77 -11.21
N GLU A 280 27.05 -13.31 -10.24
CA GLU A 280 28.42 -12.84 -9.93
C GLU A 280 29.41 -13.09 -11.07
N LEU A 281 29.29 -14.20 -11.78
CA LEU A 281 30.12 -14.49 -12.97
C LEU A 281 29.86 -13.47 -14.07
N VAL A 282 28.60 -13.12 -14.34
CA VAL A 282 28.23 -12.11 -15.35
C VAL A 282 28.78 -10.72 -14.97
N GLU A 283 28.80 -10.35 -13.68
CA GLU A 283 29.38 -9.09 -13.23
C GLU A 283 30.92 -9.07 -13.38
N ARG A 284 31.59 -10.22 -13.15
CA ARG A 284 33.06 -10.32 -13.13
C ARG A 284 33.67 -10.57 -14.50
N ASP A 285 33.07 -11.44 -15.28
CA ASP A 285 33.53 -11.82 -16.62
C ASP A 285 32.34 -12.15 -17.54
N PRO A 286 31.76 -11.14 -18.19
CA PRO A 286 30.60 -11.31 -19.08
C PRO A 286 30.89 -12.30 -20.25
N ALA A 287 32.13 -12.34 -20.75
CA ALA A 287 32.50 -13.23 -21.84
C ALA A 287 32.54 -14.70 -21.42
N ALA A 288 32.96 -15.00 -20.18
CA ALA A 288 32.90 -16.34 -19.61
C ALA A 288 31.45 -16.76 -19.39
N ALA A 289 30.58 -15.89 -18.89
CA ALA A 289 29.16 -16.16 -18.69
C ALA A 289 28.43 -16.48 -20.01
N VAL A 290 28.71 -15.74 -21.08
CA VAL A 290 28.17 -16.03 -22.43
C VAL A 290 28.59 -17.38 -22.91
N ARG A 291 29.86 -17.76 -22.75
CA ARG A 291 30.36 -19.09 -23.11
C ARG A 291 29.68 -20.20 -22.34
N GLU A 292 29.40 -20.02 -21.07
CA GLU A 292 28.73 -21.00 -20.20
C GLU A 292 27.25 -21.23 -20.57
N VAL A 293 26.61 -20.26 -21.18
CA VAL A 293 25.20 -20.35 -21.63
C VAL A 293 25.08 -20.96 -23.03
N GLN A 294 26.20 -20.98 -23.81
CA GLN A 294 26.24 -21.50 -25.14
C GLN A 294 26.49 -23.04 -25.20
N VAL A 295 26.97 -23.63 -24.11
CA VAL A 295 27.11 -25.07 -23.93
C VAL A 295 25.81 -25.69 -23.47
#